data_ab0d88f615de5e6193942644c19fada7
#
_entry.id   ab0d88f615de5e6193942644c19fada7
#
_cell.length_a   1.000
_cell.length_b   1.000
_cell.length_c   1.000
_cell.angle_alpha   90.00
_cell.angle_beta   90.00
_cell.angle_gamma   90.00
#
_symmetry.space_group_name_H-M   'P 1'
#
loop_
_entity.id
_entity.type
_entity.pdbx_description
1 polymer ?
#
loop_
_entity_poly.entity_id
_entity_poly.type
_entity_poly.pdbx_seq_one_letter_code
_entity_poly.pdbx_strand_id
1 'polypeptide(L)'
;DVYKRQVYMEALIISYGEGRNGKSTFWNTIARVLGSYSGSISADALTVGCKRNVKPEMAELKGKRLVIAAELEEGMRLNTSVVKQLCSTDEVSAEKKYRDPFRYTPTHTLVLYTNHLPRVGANDEGTWRRLIVIPFNAKIEGNSDIKNYADYLAEKAGGAALTWIIEGAKKVIECNFKLTVPQCVRDAIEHYRENNDWLSMFIEDCCEVDPSYTQKSGELYQEYRAYCARTGEYTRSTTDFYTGLDT
;
A
#
# COMPACT_ATOMS: atom_id res chain seq x y z
N ASP A 1 -13.13 -27.10 3.64
CA ASP A 1 -12.33 -26.27 4.53
C ASP A 1 -12.53 -24.77 4.26
N VAL A 2 -13.70 -24.26 4.57
CA VAL A 2 -14.09 -22.85 4.38
C VAL A 2 -13.19 -21.93 5.22
N TYR A 3 -12.76 -22.38 6.40
CA TYR A 3 -11.95 -21.60 7.34
C TYR A 3 -10.51 -21.28 6.85
N LYS A 4 -9.99 -22.02 5.88
CA LYS A 4 -8.63 -21.82 5.35
C LYS A 4 -8.56 -20.85 4.18
N ARG A 5 -9.68 -20.22 3.80
CA ARG A 5 -9.78 -19.33 2.65
C ARG A 5 -9.85 -17.85 3.00
N GLN A 6 -9.93 -17.50 4.29
CA GLN A 6 -10.03 -16.10 4.73
C GLN A 6 -8.66 -15.46 4.90
N VAL A 7 -8.59 -14.18 4.62
CA VAL A 7 -7.42 -13.34 4.95
C VAL A 7 -7.52 -12.97 6.42
N TYR A 8 -6.79 -13.68 7.27
CA TYR A 8 -6.76 -13.39 8.71
C TYR A 8 -5.97 -12.12 9.06
N MET A 9 -5.15 -11.66 8.15
CA MET A 9 -4.35 -10.46 8.32
C MET A 9 -4.82 -9.41 7.32
N GLU A 10 -5.70 -8.55 7.74
CA GLU A 10 -6.19 -7.42 6.95
C GLU A 10 -5.06 -6.40 6.71
N ALA A 11 -4.08 -6.75 5.88
CA ALA A 11 -2.88 -5.98 5.71
C ALA A 11 -2.56 -5.67 4.23
N LEU A 12 -2.08 -4.45 3.99
CA LEU A 12 -1.33 -4.06 2.80
C LEU A 12 0.15 -4.01 3.17
N ILE A 13 0.94 -4.86 2.54
CA ILE A 13 2.40 -4.83 2.69
C ILE A 13 2.96 -3.85 1.68
N ILE A 14 3.63 -2.80 2.15
CA ILE A 14 4.35 -1.85 1.31
C ILE A 14 5.83 -2.12 1.43
N SER A 15 6.44 -2.61 0.36
CA SER A 15 7.90 -2.74 0.26
C SER A 15 8.47 -1.49 -0.38
N TYR A 16 9.16 -0.69 0.44
CA TYR A 16 9.63 0.63 0.10
C TYR A 16 11.16 0.73 0.10
N GLY A 17 11.68 1.55 -0.76
CA GLY A 17 13.10 1.91 -0.81
C GLY A 17 13.50 2.39 -2.20
N GLU A 18 14.65 3.05 -2.28
CA GLU A 18 15.22 3.51 -3.54
C GLU A 18 15.46 2.35 -4.53
N GLY A 19 15.69 2.63 -5.79
CA GLY A 19 15.93 1.62 -6.80
C GLY A 19 17.12 0.69 -6.48
N ARG A 20 17.22 -0.44 -7.19
CA ARG A 20 18.32 -1.43 -7.09
C ARG A 20 18.50 -2.07 -5.72
N ASN A 21 17.44 -2.39 -5.05
CA ASN A 21 17.45 -3.00 -3.70
C ASN A 21 16.79 -4.39 -3.65
N GLY A 22 16.40 -4.93 -4.81
CA GLY A 22 15.86 -6.28 -4.90
C GLY A 22 14.37 -6.44 -4.59
N LYS A 23 13.60 -5.36 -4.31
CA LYS A 23 12.15 -5.44 -4.05
C LYS A 23 11.40 -6.24 -5.10
N SER A 24 11.51 -5.84 -6.36
CA SER A 24 10.84 -6.48 -7.48
C SER A 24 11.31 -7.92 -7.68
N THR A 25 12.61 -8.17 -7.55
CA THR A 25 13.19 -9.52 -7.64
C THR A 25 12.58 -10.44 -6.58
N PHE A 26 12.52 -9.98 -5.33
CA PHE A 26 11.96 -10.73 -4.22
C PHE A 26 10.49 -11.12 -4.46
N TRP A 27 9.64 -10.14 -4.73
CA TRP A 27 8.21 -10.39 -4.90
C TRP A 27 7.88 -11.16 -6.18
N ASN A 28 8.59 -10.89 -7.27
CA ASN A 28 8.43 -11.63 -8.52
C ASN A 28 8.88 -13.09 -8.39
N THR A 29 9.93 -13.37 -7.61
CA THR A 29 10.32 -14.76 -7.32
C THR A 29 9.20 -15.49 -6.59
N ILE A 30 8.65 -14.90 -5.52
CA ILE A 30 7.52 -15.48 -4.78
C ILE A 30 6.32 -15.70 -5.70
N ALA A 31 5.98 -14.72 -6.53
CA ALA A 31 4.87 -14.82 -7.46
C ALA A 31 5.04 -15.98 -8.45
N ARG A 32 6.25 -16.17 -9.00
CA ARG A 32 6.55 -17.28 -9.90
C ARG A 32 6.45 -18.64 -9.21
N VAL A 33 6.96 -18.75 -7.99
CA VAL A 33 6.87 -19.97 -7.18
C VAL A 33 5.42 -20.31 -6.85
N LEU A 34 4.59 -19.32 -6.56
CA LEU A 34 3.15 -19.50 -6.30
C LEU A 34 2.33 -19.77 -7.58
N GLY A 35 2.86 -19.44 -8.76
CA GLY A 35 2.21 -19.68 -10.04
C GLY A 35 0.81 -19.07 -10.11
N SER A 36 -0.19 -19.90 -10.41
CA SER A 36 -1.59 -19.46 -10.57
C SER A 36 -2.22 -18.91 -9.27
N TYR A 37 -1.60 -19.13 -8.11
CA TYR A 37 -2.02 -18.52 -6.84
C TYR A 37 -1.57 -17.07 -6.69
N SER A 38 -0.68 -16.59 -7.54
CA SER A 38 -0.33 -15.17 -7.61
C SER A 38 -1.15 -14.43 -8.65
N GLY A 39 -1.28 -13.12 -8.48
CA GLY A 39 -1.93 -12.22 -9.42
C GLY A 39 -1.33 -10.83 -9.30
N SER A 40 -1.73 -9.95 -10.19
CA SER A 40 -1.33 -8.55 -10.17
C SER A 40 -2.54 -7.64 -10.30
N ILE A 41 -2.41 -6.45 -9.78
CA ILE A 41 -3.30 -5.32 -10.00
C ILE A 41 -2.43 -4.10 -10.30
N SER A 42 -2.89 -3.23 -11.18
CA SER A 42 -2.10 -2.02 -11.44
C SER A 42 -2.12 -1.11 -10.22
N ALA A 43 -0.99 -0.49 -9.93
CA ALA A 43 -0.83 0.32 -8.72
C ALA A 43 -1.76 1.54 -8.71
N ASP A 44 -2.06 2.13 -9.87
CA ASP A 44 -3.03 3.22 -10.00
C ASP A 44 -4.45 2.82 -9.55
N ALA A 45 -4.83 1.53 -9.66
CA ALA A 45 -6.10 1.04 -9.12
C ALA A 45 -6.23 1.24 -7.61
N LEU A 46 -5.12 1.34 -6.90
CA LEU A 46 -5.06 1.61 -5.47
C LEU A 46 -5.08 3.10 -5.14
N THR A 47 -5.16 4.00 -6.13
CA THR A 47 -5.05 5.45 -5.96
C THR A 47 -6.38 6.18 -6.19
N VAL A 48 -6.52 7.35 -5.57
CA VAL A 48 -7.68 8.22 -5.74
C VAL A 48 -7.81 8.74 -7.18
N GLY A 49 -6.69 8.90 -7.89
CA GLY A 49 -6.65 9.41 -9.27
C GLY A 49 -7.13 8.42 -10.34
N CYS A 50 -7.38 7.18 -9.98
CA CYS A 50 -7.81 6.15 -10.93
C CYS A 50 -9.23 6.42 -11.45
N LYS A 51 -9.33 6.86 -12.70
CA LYS A 51 -10.62 7.16 -13.37
C LYS A 51 -11.21 5.97 -14.13
N ARG A 52 -10.42 4.91 -14.34
CA ARG A 52 -10.87 3.73 -15.08
C ARG A 52 -11.66 2.76 -14.20
N ASN A 53 -12.47 1.92 -14.84
CA ASN A 53 -13.15 0.85 -14.13
C ASN A 53 -12.16 -0.25 -13.72
N VAL A 54 -11.94 -0.42 -12.43
CA VAL A 54 -11.03 -1.43 -11.86
C VAL A 54 -11.71 -2.78 -11.56
N LYS A 55 -13.03 -2.87 -11.69
CA LYS A 55 -13.78 -4.11 -11.42
C LYS A 55 -13.30 -5.33 -12.23
N PRO A 56 -12.90 -5.20 -13.51
CA PRO A 56 -12.34 -6.32 -14.25
C PRO A 56 -11.03 -6.85 -13.66
N GLU A 57 -10.13 -5.96 -13.21
CA GLU A 57 -8.91 -6.39 -12.52
C GLU A 57 -9.23 -7.06 -11.20
N MET A 58 -10.14 -6.50 -10.41
CA MET A 58 -10.60 -7.13 -9.18
C MET A 58 -11.19 -8.52 -9.42
N ALA A 59 -11.83 -8.76 -10.57
CA ALA A 59 -12.37 -10.07 -10.92
C ALA A 59 -11.29 -11.14 -11.11
N GLU A 60 -10.09 -10.75 -11.55
CA GLU A 60 -8.95 -11.67 -11.71
C GLU A 60 -8.28 -12.04 -10.37
N LEU A 61 -8.60 -11.33 -9.29
CA LEU A 61 -8.04 -11.60 -7.97
C LEU A 61 -8.74 -12.74 -7.23
N LYS A 62 -9.89 -13.20 -7.74
CA LYS A 62 -10.63 -14.31 -7.12
C LYS A 62 -9.78 -15.57 -7.02
N GLY A 63 -9.60 -16.07 -5.80
CA GLY A 63 -8.84 -17.29 -5.52
C GLY A 63 -7.32 -17.11 -5.45
N LYS A 64 -6.81 -15.91 -5.68
CA LYS A 64 -5.38 -15.60 -5.50
C LYS A 64 -5.00 -15.63 -4.02
N ARG A 65 -3.69 -15.85 -3.77
CA ARG A 65 -3.08 -15.84 -2.42
C ARG A 65 -2.10 -14.69 -2.24
N LEU A 66 -1.52 -14.25 -3.35
CA LEU A 66 -0.66 -13.09 -3.41
C LEU A 66 -1.13 -12.19 -4.54
N VAL A 67 -1.32 -10.92 -4.29
CA VAL A 67 -1.59 -9.91 -5.31
C VAL A 67 -0.54 -8.82 -5.21
N ILE A 68 0.08 -8.53 -6.32
CA ILE A 68 1.16 -7.53 -6.40
C ILE A 68 0.67 -6.32 -7.17
N ALA A 69 0.81 -5.15 -6.56
CA ALA A 69 0.79 -3.86 -7.22
C ALA A 69 2.23 -3.34 -7.32
N ALA A 70 2.61 -2.83 -8.46
CA ALA A 70 3.99 -2.42 -8.72
C ALA A 70 4.04 -0.95 -9.10
N GLU A 71 4.93 -0.23 -8.43
CA GLU A 71 5.39 1.12 -8.73
C GLU A 71 4.30 2.18 -8.82
N LEU A 72 4.30 3.06 -7.83
CA LEU A 72 3.51 4.29 -7.84
C LEU A 72 4.40 5.46 -8.24
N GLU A 73 3.82 6.39 -8.95
CA GLU A 73 4.43 7.70 -9.16
C GLU A 73 4.48 8.48 -7.85
N GLU A 74 5.41 9.43 -7.78
CA GLU A 74 5.53 10.32 -6.63
C GLU A 74 4.27 11.15 -6.41
N GLY A 75 3.92 11.40 -5.15
CA GLY A 75 2.77 12.22 -4.78
C GLY A 75 1.40 11.55 -4.91
N MET A 76 1.35 10.31 -5.39
CA MET A 76 0.08 9.59 -5.51
C MET A 76 -0.54 9.31 -4.13
N ARG A 77 -1.88 9.41 -4.06
CA ARG A 77 -2.65 9.18 -2.84
C ARG A 77 -3.38 7.84 -2.88
N LEU A 78 -3.30 7.06 -1.81
CA LEU A 78 -4.06 5.82 -1.68
C LEU A 78 -5.57 6.08 -1.64
N ASN A 79 -6.30 5.29 -2.41
CA ASN A 79 -7.74 5.15 -2.24
C ASN A 79 -7.99 4.18 -1.07
N THR A 80 -8.16 4.75 0.11
CA THR A 80 -8.30 3.99 1.35
C THR A 80 -9.52 3.07 1.34
N SER A 81 -10.57 3.43 0.59
CA SER A 81 -11.76 2.60 0.41
C SER A 81 -11.42 1.32 -0.38
N VAL A 82 -10.70 1.46 -1.51
CA VAL A 82 -10.27 0.30 -2.32
C VAL A 82 -9.30 -0.57 -1.55
N VAL A 83 -8.34 0.03 -0.85
CA VAL A 83 -7.37 -0.71 -0.02
C VAL A 83 -8.08 -1.50 1.08
N LYS A 84 -8.99 -0.85 1.83
CA LYS A 84 -9.79 -1.52 2.86
C LYS A 84 -10.60 -2.69 2.29
N GLN A 85 -11.21 -2.49 1.12
CA GLN A 85 -12.00 -3.52 0.45
C GLN A 85 -11.14 -4.72 0.04
N LEU A 86 -9.96 -4.49 -0.57
CA LEU A 86 -9.08 -5.57 -1.02
C LEU A 86 -8.35 -6.29 0.12
N CYS A 87 -8.17 -5.63 1.26
CA CYS A 87 -7.56 -6.22 2.46
C CYS A 87 -8.60 -6.72 3.49
N SER A 88 -9.89 -6.68 3.16
CA SER A 88 -10.97 -7.06 4.08
C SER A 88 -11.28 -8.56 4.01
N THR A 89 -11.95 -9.03 5.04
CA THR A 89 -12.65 -10.32 5.06
C THR A 89 -14.08 -10.24 4.49
N ASP A 90 -14.53 -9.04 4.12
CA ASP A 90 -15.84 -8.81 3.54
C ASP A 90 -15.89 -9.18 2.05
N GLU A 91 -17.10 -9.38 1.54
CA GLU A 91 -17.29 -9.65 0.12
C GLU A 91 -17.01 -8.44 -0.75
N VAL A 92 -16.25 -8.65 -1.79
CA VAL A 92 -15.91 -7.67 -2.83
C VAL A 92 -16.77 -7.94 -4.06
N SER A 93 -17.39 -6.88 -4.60
CA SER A 93 -18.09 -6.93 -5.87
C SER A 93 -17.10 -6.74 -7.02
N ALA A 94 -17.13 -7.65 -7.97
CA ALA A 94 -16.30 -7.62 -9.16
C ALA A 94 -17.10 -8.00 -10.40
N GLU A 95 -16.62 -7.59 -11.56
CA GLU A 95 -17.33 -7.77 -12.82
C GLU A 95 -16.32 -8.03 -13.95
N LYS A 96 -16.46 -9.15 -14.63
CA LYS A 96 -15.70 -9.39 -15.86
C LYS A 96 -16.36 -8.64 -17.01
N LYS A 97 -15.56 -8.16 -17.95
CA LYS A 97 -16.07 -7.47 -19.14
C LYS A 97 -17.11 -8.33 -19.86
N TYR A 98 -18.29 -7.78 -20.06
CA TYR A 98 -19.44 -8.46 -20.71
C TYR A 98 -19.97 -9.69 -19.96
N ARG A 99 -19.80 -9.75 -18.64
CA ARG A 99 -20.34 -10.79 -17.77
C ARG A 99 -21.10 -10.18 -16.59
N ASP A 100 -21.99 -10.95 -16.01
CA ASP A 100 -22.73 -10.53 -14.82
C ASP A 100 -21.77 -10.27 -13.64
N PRO A 101 -22.05 -9.24 -12.83
CA PRO A 101 -21.33 -8.99 -11.59
C PRO A 101 -21.40 -10.20 -10.64
N PHE A 102 -20.33 -10.44 -9.93
CA PHE A 102 -20.28 -11.47 -8.90
C PHE A 102 -19.58 -10.94 -7.64
N ARG A 103 -19.74 -11.68 -6.55
CA ARG A 103 -19.07 -11.37 -5.29
C ARG A 103 -18.10 -12.48 -4.91
N TYR A 104 -17.05 -12.11 -4.22
CA TYR A 104 -16.13 -13.06 -3.61
C TYR A 104 -15.47 -12.44 -2.38
N THR A 105 -15.07 -13.27 -1.43
CA THR A 105 -14.24 -12.84 -0.31
C THR A 105 -12.77 -12.88 -0.72
N PRO A 106 -12.00 -11.81 -0.53
CA PRO A 106 -10.56 -11.81 -0.77
C PRO A 106 -9.86 -12.94 0.00
N THR A 107 -8.91 -13.58 -0.65
CA THR A 107 -8.12 -14.68 -0.07
C THR A 107 -6.62 -14.44 -0.22
N HIS A 108 -6.26 -13.24 -0.63
CA HIS A 108 -4.89 -12.84 -0.96
C HIS A 108 -4.32 -11.87 0.07
N THR A 109 -3.02 -11.86 0.17
CA THR A 109 -2.26 -10.76 0.76
C THR A 109 -1.94 -9.77 -0.34
N LEU A 110 -2.27 -8.49 -0.11
CA LEU A 110 -1.99 -7.41 -1.06
C LEU A 110 -0.60 -6.84 -0.75
N VAL A 111 0.22 -6.73 -1.78
CA VAL A 111 1.56 -6.18 -1.70
C VAL A 111 1.69 -5.03 -2.70
N LEU A 112 2.25 -3.94 -2.26
CA LEU A 112 2.71 -2.83 -3.09
C LEU A 112 4.23 -2.72 -2.94
N TYR A 113 4.99 -2.86 -4.02
CA TYR A 113 6.39 -2.45 -3.97
C TYR A 113 6.60 -1.17 -4.78
N THR A 114 7.27 -0.20 -4.18
CA THR A 114 7.40 1.14 -4.75
C THR A 114 8.66 1.85 -4.27
N ASN A 115 9.09 2.85 -5.04
CA ASN A 115 10.14 3.78 -4.62
C ASN A 115 9.58 5.00 -3.89
N HIS A 116 8.28 5.26 -4.02
CA HIS A 116 7.62 6.42 -3.42
C HIS A 116 6.46 5.94 -2.54
N LEU A 117 6.47 6.32 -1.28
CA LEU A 117 5.36 6.03 -0.38
C LEU A 117 4.14 6.86 -0.80
N PRO A 118 2.99 6.23 -1.00
CA PRO A 118 1.78 6.96 -1.36
C PRO A 118 1.26 7.80 -0.19
N ARG A 119 0.60 8.90 -0.47
CA ARG A 119 -0.05 9.70 0.57
C ARG A 119 -1.25 8.95 1.17
N VAL A 120 -1.40 9.02 2.48
CA VAL A 120 -2.51 8.41 3.24
C VAL A 120 -3.13 9.48 4.13
N GLY A 121 -4.45 9.57 4.21
CA GLY A 121 -5.08 10.55 5.12
C GLY A 121 -4.63 10.34 6.56
N ALA A 122 -4.13 11.39 7.22
CA ALA A 122 -3.54 11.32 8.57
C ALA A 122 -4.48 10.68 9.61
N ASN A 123 -5.78 10.99 9.54
CA ASN A 123 -6.79 10.52 10.49
C ASN A 123 -7.45 9.19 10.08
N ASP A 124 -6.95 8.48 9.07
CA ASP A 124 -7.50 7.19 8.67
C ASP A 124 -6.83 6.04 9.42
N GLU A 125 -7.09 5.94 10.72
CA GLU A 125 -6.61 4.83 11.57
C GLU A 125 -7.00 3.46 11.00
N GLY A 126 -8.13 3.38 10.32
CA GLY A 126 -8.58 2.15 9.66
C GLY A 126 -7.63 1.70 8.55
N THR A 127 -6.99 2.61 7.83
CA THR A 127 -5.96 2.31 6.84
C THR A 127 -4.62 2.10 7.53
N TRP A 128 -4.21 3.00 8.43
CA TRP A 128 -2.90 2.92 9.09
C TRP A 128 -2.65 1.58 9.78
N ARG A 129 -3.65 1.04 10.49
CA ARG A 129 -3.53 -0.27 11.15
C ARG A 129 -3.32 -1.45 10.19
N ARG A 130 -3.63 -1.25 8.90
CA ARG A 130 -3.46 -2.27 7.85
C ARG A 130 -2.12 -2.17 7.13
N LEU A 131 -1.38 -1.09 7.32
CA LEU A 131 -0.11 -0.90 6.64
C LEU A 131 1.02 -1.63 7.35
N ILE A 132 1.77 -2.40 6.59
CA ILE A 132 3.03 -3.02 7.01
C ILE A 132 4.09 -2.50 6.05
N VAL A 133 4.93 -1.58 6.50
CA VAL A 133 5.98 -0.96 5.66
C VAL A 133 7.29 -1.69 5.89
N ILE A 134 7.78 -2.36 4.86
CA ILE A 134 9.04 -3.10 4.90
C ILE A 134 10.10 -2.28 4.15
N PRO A 135 11.08 -1.70 4.86
CA PRO A 135 12.14 -0.94 4.23
C PRO A 135 13.16 -1.86 3.54
N PHE A 136 13.47 -1.58 2.29
CA PHE A 136 14.53 -2.23 1.50
C PHE A 136 15.71 -1.27 1.36
N ASN A 137 16.59 -1.27 2.33
CA ASN A 137 17.70 -0.31 2.45
C ASN A 137 18.99 -0.78 1.77
N ALA A 138 19.02 -2.01 1.26
CA ALA A 138 20.18 -2.53 0.54
C ALA A 138 20.31 -1.86 -0.82
N LYS A 139 21.56 -1.72 -1.32
CA LYS A 139 21.87 -1.30 -2.66
C LYS A 139 22.63 -2.39 -3.38
N ILE A 140 22.10 -2.83 -4.51
CA ILE A 140 22.67 -3.91 -5.31
C ILE A 140 23.44 -3.28 -6.47
N GLU A 141 24.75 -3.47 -6.51
CA GLU A 141 25.65 -2.85 -7.49
C GLU A 141 26.67 -3.84 -8.05
N GLY A 142 27.27 -3.49 -9.18
CA GLY A 142 28.33 -4.26 -9.81
C GLY A 142 27.91 -5.68 -10.18
N ASN A 143 28.73 -6.65 -9.82
CA ASN A 143 28.50 -8.07 -10.15
C ASN A 143 27.28 -8.70 -9.44
N SER A 144 26.71 -8.03 -8.45
CA SER A 144 25.49 -8.46 -7.77
C SER A 144 24.22 -8.07 -8.50
N ASP A 145 24.28 -7.17 -9.48
CA ASP A 145 23.16 -6.77 -10.35
C ASP A 145 22.95 -7.80 -11.47
N ILE A 146 22.30 -8.90 -11.14
CA ILE A 146 22.03 -10.00 -12.07
C ILE A 146 20.67 -9.75 -12.75
N LYS A 147 20.66 -9.68 -14.08
CA LYS A 147 19.45 -9.49 -14.87
C LYS A 147 18.55 -10.74 -14.82
N ASN A 148 17.24 -10.51 -14.81
CA ASN A 148 16.22 -11.58 -14.73
C ASN A 148 16.43 -12.56 -13.56
N TYR A 149 17.01 -12.06 -12.46
CA TYR A 149 17.36 -12.90 -11.30
C TYR A 149 16.16 -13.58 -10.66
N ALA A 150 14.97 -12.99 -10.76
CA ALA A 150 13.73 -13.60 -10.29
C ALA A 150 13.40 -14.92 -11.04
N ASP A 151 13.64 -14.97 -12.36
CA ASP A 151 13.44 -16.19 -13.15
C ASP A 151 14.45 -17.27 -12.73
N TYR A 152 15.70 -16.88 -12.62
CA TYR A 152 16.77 -17.77 -12.16
C TYR A 152 16.47 -18.35 -10.76
N LEU A 153 16.05 -17.51 -9.81
CA LEU A 153 15.70 -17.94 -8.47
C LEU A 153 14.49 -18.88 -8.46
N ALA A 154 13.47 -18.59 -9.24
CA ALA A 154 12.30 -19.46 -9.33
C ALA A 154 12.64 -20.82 -9.93
N GLU A 155 13.51 -20.86 -10.93
CA GLU A 155 13.95 -22.10 -11.58
C GLU A 155 14.91 -22.93 -10.71
N LYS A 156 15.94 -22.29 -10.15
CA LYS A 156 17.03 -22.99 -9.43
C LYS A 156 16.79 -23.15 -7.94
N ALA A 157 16.02 -22.25 -7.33
CA ALA A 157 15.76 -22.23 -5.89
C ALA A 157 14.27 -22.23 -5.54
N GLY A 158 13.38 -22.47 -6.50
CA GLY A 158 11.92 -22.40 -6.28
C GLY A 158 11.43 -23.33 -5.18
N GLY A 159 12.00 -24.55 -5.07
CA GLY A 159 11.68 -25.48 -3.98
C GLY A 159 12.06 -24.93 -2.60
N ALA A 160 13.24 -24.33 -2.47
CA ALA A 160 13.67 -23.68 -1.23
C ALA A 160 12.78 -22.48 -0.88
N ALA A 161 12.44 -21.64 -1.87
CA ALA A 161 11.55 -20.52 -1.68
C ALA A 161 10.14 -20.99 -1.25
N LEU A 162 9.61 -22.05 -1.84
CA LEU A 162 8.33 -22.62 -1.42
C LEU A 162 8.40 -23.18 0.02
N THR A 163 9.46 -23.86 0.38
CA THR A 163 9.67 -24.35 1.76
C THR A 163 9.68 -23.19 2.74
N TRP A 164 10.40 -22.13 2.44
CA TRP A 164 10.42 -20.91 3.26
C TRP A 164 9.03 -20.27 3.43
N ILE A 165 8.23 -20.18 2.35
CA ILE A 165 6.85 -19.70 2.40
C ILE A 165 6.00 -20.59 3.33
N ILE A 166 6.11 -21.90 3.21
CA ILE A 166 5.37 -22.87 4.02
C ILE A 166 5.76 -22.75 5.51
N GLU A 167 7.04 -22.64 5.81
CA GLU A 167 7.52 -22.43 7.18
C GLU A 167 7.03 -21.12 7.77
N GLY A 168 7.04 -20.03 6.98
CA GLY A 168 6.45 -18.77 7.37
C GLY A 168 4.95 -18.89 7.68
N ALA A 169 4.21 -19.57 6.82
CA ALA A 169 2.77 -19.80 7.01
C ALA A 169 2.49 -20.63 8.30
N LYS A 170 3.30 -21.66 8.58
CA LYS A 170 3.20 -22.44 9.83
C LYS A 170 3.38 -21.54 11.06
N LYS A 171 4.43 -20.72 11.09
CA LYS A 171 4.68 -19.78 12.19
C LYS A 171 3.51 -18.81 12.41
N VAL A 172 2.93 -18.26 11.33
CA VAL A 172 1.78 -17.37 11.42
C VAL A 172 0.56 -18.09 12.01
N ILE A 173 0.30 -19.33 11.63
CA ILE A 173 -0.79 -20.17 12.17
C ILE A 173 -0.53 -20.47 13.65
N GLU A 174 0.66 -20.87 14.02
CA GLU A 174 1.05 -21.17 15.41
C GLU A 174 0.88 -19.95 16.34
N CYS A 175 1.16 -18.76 15.82
CA CYS A 175 0.95 -17.50 16.54
C CYS A 175 -0.51 -16.97 16.46
N ASN A 176 -1.48 -17.79 16.04
CA ASN A 176 -2.88 -17.37 15.86
C ASN A 176 -3.01 -16.08 15.03
N PHE A 177 -2.24 -15.99 13.93
CA PHE A 177 -2.22 -14.82 13.01
C PHE A 177 -1.80 -13.50 13.66
N LYS A 178 -1.18 -13.54 14.84
CA LYS A 178 -0.59 -12.36 15.48
C LYS A 178 0.87 -12.26 15.08
N LEU A 179 1.18 -11.31 14.21
CA LEU A 179 2.56 -11.04 13.82
C LEU A 179 3.28 -10.23 14.89
N THR A 180 4.48 -10.66 15.24
CA THR A 180 5.43 -9.78 15.92
C THR A 180 6.07 -8.87 14.87
N VAL A 181 5.68 -7.61 14.89
CA VAL A 181 6.22 -6.61 13.97
C VAL A 181 7.63 -6.23 14.43
N PRO A 182 8.68 -6.41 13.60
CA PRO A 182 10.06 -6.01 13.93
C PRO A 182 10.17 -4.50 14.17
N GLN A 183 11.17 -4.07 14.94
CA GLN A 183 11.37 -2.65 15.26
C GLN A 183 11.55 -1.81 14.00
N CYS A 184 12.35 -2.25 13.04
CA CYS A 184 12.57 -1.54 11.79
C CYS A 184 11.28 -1.29 10.97
N VAL A 185 10.28 -2.17 11.08
CA VAL A 185 8.97 -2.00 10.43
C VAL A 185 8.12 -1.00 11.21
N ARG A 186 8.18 -1.02 12.55
CA ARG A 186 7.50 -0.02 13.40
C ARG A 186 8.04 1.38 13.13
N ASP A 187 9.36 1.51 13.14
CA ASP A 187 10.03 2.78 12.88
C ASP A 187 9.70 3.32 11.47
N ALA A 188 9.64 2.44 10.48
CA ALA A 188 9.26 2.80 9.13
C ALA A 188 7.81 3.30 9.02
N ILE A 189 6.88 2.69 9.74
CA ILE A 189 5.47 3.13 9.76
C ILE A 189 5.34 4.47 10.50
N GLU A 190 6.02 4.64 11.63
CA GLU A 190 6.01 5.88 12.40
C GLU A 190 6.57 7.04 11.58
N HIS A 191 7.74 6.86 10.98
CA HIS A 191 8.34 7.85 10.09
C HIS A 191 7.47 8.16 8.87
N TYR A 192 6.80 7.13 8.30
CA TYR A 192 5.85 7.35 7.22
C TYR A 192 4.65 8.19 7.66
N ARG A 193 4.15 7.96 8.87
CA ARG A 193 3.04 8.72 9.46
C ARG A 193 3.40 10.20 9.67
N GLU A 194 4.58 10.46 10.24
CA GLU A 194 5.12 11.80 10.46
C GLU A 194 5.25 12.56 9.13
N ASN A 195 5.87 11.94 8.13
CA ASN A 195 6.05 12.54 6.81
C ASN A 195 4.75 12.67 5.98
N ASN A 196 3.67 12.13 6.47
CA ASN A 196 2.37 12.16 5.80
C ASN A 196 1.39 13.13 6.47
N ASP A 197 1.88 14.09 7.26
CA ASP A 197 1.07 15.11 7.90
C ASP A 197 0.54 16.10 6.86
N TRP A 198 -0.78 16.09 6.74
CA TRP A 198 -1.51 16.90 5.75
C TRP A 198 -1.34 18.42 5.97
N LEU A 199 -1.21 18.82 7.23
CA LEU A 199 -1.12 20.24 7.58
C LEU A 199 0.29 20.78 7.31
N SER A 200 1.32 20.04 7.71
CA SER A 200 2.71 20.38 7.39
C SER A 200 2.90 20.46 5.88
N MET A 201 2.36 19.53 5.10
CA MET A 201 2.42 19.59 3.63
C MET A 201 1.75 20.83 3.06
N PHE A 202 0.57 21.21 3.57
CA PHE A 202 -0.09 22.44 3.14
C PHE A 202 0.74 23.69 3.48
N ILE A 203 1.28 23.72 4.70
CA ILE A 203 2.11 24.85 5.16
C ILE A 203 3.37 24.97 4.30
N GLU A 204 4.08 23.87 4.05
CA GLU A 204 5.28 23.85 3.22
C GLU A 204 5.02 24.25 1.77
N ASP A 205 3.91 23.78 1.19
CA ASP A 205 3.59 23.99 -0.22
C ASP A 205 2.95 25.36 -0.52
N CYS A 206 2.27 25.96 0.46
CA CYS A 206 1.39 27.12 0.24
C CYS A 206 1.62 28.29 1.17
N CYS A 207 2.44 28.16 2.22
CA CYS A 207 2.59 29.19 3.22
C CYS A 207 4.05 29.61 3.43
N GLU A 208 4.26 30.89 3.66
CA GLU A 208 5.51 31.39 4.23
C GLU A 208 5.28 31.59 5.74
N VAL A 209 6.09 30.95 6.57
CA VAL A 209 5.98 31.00 8.03
C VAL A 209 7.04 31.92 8.60
N ASP A 210 6.60 33.07 9.13
CA ASP A 210 7.45 34.04 9.84
C ASP A 210 6.66 34.67 10.97
N PRO A 211 7.25 34.89 12.16
CA PRO A 211 6.56 35.51 13.31
C PRO A 211 5.95 36.89 13.02
N SER A 212 6.43 37.60 12.01
CA SER A 212 5.93 38.91 11.61
C SER A 212 4.75 38.85 10.62
N TYR A 213 4.49 37.69 10.03
CA TYR A 213 3.43 37.52 9.07
C TYR A 213 2.09 37.23 9.74
N THR A 214 1.03 37.77 9.16
CA THR A 214 -0.33 37.52 9.60
C THR A 214 -1.22 37.29 8.37
N GLN A 215 -2.10 36.32 8.46
CA GLN A 215 -3.07 35.99 7.43
C GLN A 215 -4.47 35.91 8.04
N LYS A 216 -5.48 36.40 7.31
CA LYS A 216 -6.87 36.22 7.75
C LYS A 216 -7.26 34.76 7.71
N SER A 217 -7.84 34.27 8.79
CA SER A 217 -8.24 32.85 8.94
C SER A 217 -9.09 32.36 7.78
N GLY A 218 -10.07 33.14 7.32
CA GLY A 218 -10.94 32.76 6.20
C GLY A 218 -10.20 32.61 4.87
N GLU A 219 -9.22 33.47 4.58
CA GLU A 219 -8.40 33.41 3.39
C GLU A 219 -7.47 32.20 3.43
N LEU A 220 -6.85 31.92 4.56
CA LEU A 220 -6.01 30.75 4.77
C LEU A 220 -6.79 29.44 4.55
N TYR A 221 -8.02 29.36 5.07
CA TYR A 221 -8.86 28.19 4.84
C TYR A 221 -9.32 28.05 3.39
N GLN A 222 -9.55 29.15 2.67
CA GLN A 222 -9.86 29.09 1.24
C GLN A 222 -8.66 28.55 0.43
N GLU A 223 -7.44 29.00 0.76
CA GLU A 223 -6.25 28.48 0.12
C GLU A 223 -6.03 26.98 0.42
N TYR A 224 -6.28 26.56 1.66
CA TYR A 224 -6.29 25.14 2.02
C TYR A 224 -7.30 24.33 1.19
N ARG A 225 -8.50 24.87 0.99
CA ARG A 225 -9.49 24.21 0.13
C ARG A 225 -9.04 24.10 -1.33
N ALA A 226 -8.43 25.16 -1.85
CA ALA A 226 -7.86 25.16 -3.21
C ALA A 226 -6.70 24.17 -3.33
N TYR A 227 -5.85 24.10 -2.31
CA TYR A 227 -4.78 23.09 -2.21
C TYR A 227 -5.36 21.68 -2.25
N CYS A 228 -6.34 21.36 -1.41
CA CYS A 228 -6.98 20.05 -1.38
C CYS A 228 -7.62 19.69 -2.74
N ALA A 229 -8.27 20.64 -3.40
CA ALA A 229 -8.87 20.43 -4.73
C ALA A 229 -7.79 20.12 -5.80
N ARG A 230 -6.63 20.77 -5.72
CA ARG A 230 -5.50 20.60 -6.66
C ARG A 230 -4.76 19.28 -6.41
N THR A 231 -4.54 18.90 -5.15
CA THR A 231 -3.76 17.73 -4.75
C THR A 231 -4.61 16.46 -4.60
N GLY A 232 -5.94 16.58 -4.66
CA GLY A 232 -6.85 15.47 -4.40
C GLY A 232 -6.97 15.11 -2.91
N GLU A 233 -6.51 16.00 -2.01
CA GLU A 233 -6.64 15.81 -0.57
C GLU A 233 -8.09 16.02 -0.10
N TYR A 234 -8.45 15.30 0.98
CA TYR A 234 -9.75 15.51 1.61
C TYR A 234 -9.78 16.88 2.30
N THR A 235 -10.74 17.70 1.93
CA THR A 235 -10.97 19.02 2.57
C THR A 235 -11.59 18.80 3.95
N ARG A 236 -10.84 19.12 5.00
CA ARG A 236 -11.33 19.04 6.38
C ARG A 236 -12.27 20.20 6.69
N SER A 237 -13.06 20.04 7.75
CA SER A 237 -13.91 21.12 8.25
C SER A 237 -13.05 22.29 8.76
N THR A 238 -13.64 23.49 8.81
CA THR A 238 -12.99 24.67 9.39
C THR A 238 -12.49 24.41 10.82
N THR A 239 -13.30 23.70 11.61
CA THR A 239 -12.96 23.35 13.00
C THR A 239 -11.70 22.48 13.05
N ASP A 240 -11.64 21.40 12.28
CA ASP A 240 -10.50 20.49 12.25
C ASP A 240 -9.23 21.18 11.74
N PHE A 241 -9.40 22.08 10.74
CA PHE A 241 -8.29 22.83 10.17
C PHE A 241 -7.65 23.76 11.20
N TYR A 242 -8.45 24.54 11.91
CA TYR A 242 -7.90 25.47 12.92
C TYR A 242 -7.40 24.74 14.17
N THR A 243 -8.04 23.65 14.58
CA THR A 243 -7.51 22.82 15.67
C THR A 243 -6.14 22.26 15.33
N GLY A 244 -5.92 21.89 14.07
CA GLY A 244 -4.61 21.41 13.61
C GLY A 244 -3.53 22.52 13.62
N LEU A 245 -3.89 23.77 13.32
CA LEU A 245 -2.96 24.91 13.37
C LEU A 245 -2.57 25.33 14.79
N ASP A 246 -3.43 25.07 15.77
CA ASP A 246 -3.20 25.41 17.18
C ASP A 246 -2.36 24.37 17.94
N THR A 247 -2.00 23.24 17.29
CA THR A 247 -1.17 22.16 17.85
C THR A 247 0.26 22.27 17.38
#